data_5078bc2c35ca5006bd727be25470704f
#
_entry.id   5078bc2c35ca5006bd727be25470704f
#
_cell.length_a   1.000
_cell.length_b   1.000
_cell.length_c   1.000
_cell.angle_alpha   90.00
_cell.angle_beta   90.00
_cell.angle_gamma   90.00
#
_symmetry.space_group_name_H-M   'P 1'
#
loop_
_entity.id
_entity.type
_entity.pdbx_description
1 polymer ?
#
loop_
_entity_poly.entity_id
_entity_poly.type
_entity_poly.pdbx_seq_one_letter_code
_entity_poly.pdbx_strand_id
1 'polypeptide(L)'
;MLDTIKIIRAKLSQVADSQGLPLYDEREVRALADLLLEEVCGITRTNRLLHPERILTAEERARLSSIVARMEQGVPVQQALGYAWFYGMRFEVSPDVLVPRPETAELVDWIVTDLRSRPTSSSDVSSPVSKPLTICDIGTGSGCIAISLARCFEDARVLAIDVSSAALNIARRNACQQNVDNLHFAQIDVLEYVDNLDSNIGNTPQNNSFPQGYQHLDIIVSNPPYICQNEAAEMSEIVLEHEPEVALFVPDDDPLLFYRSIARLGQKHLKKGGFLYFEINAAFGEATCQLLGQMGYRNVELRRDIAGRDRMVKALYS
;
A
#
# COMPACT_ATOMS: atom_id res chain seq x y z
N MET A 1 -18.33 13.24 27.91
CA MET A 1 -17.11 13.13 27.07
C MET A 1 -15.87 12.72 27.85
N LEU A 2 -15.43 13.40 28.89
CA LEU A 2 -14.23 13.02 29.67
C LEU A 2 -14.27 11.60 30.23
N ASP A 3 -15.45 11.15 30.71
CA ASP A 3 -15.60 9.80 31.25
C ASP A 3 -15.49 8.74 30.13
N THR A 4 -15.99 9.02 28.92
CA THR A 4 -15.83 8.15 27.76
C THR A 4 -14.35 7.97 27.40
N ILE A 5 -13.55 9.06 27.39
CA ILE A 5 -12.11 9.00 27.15
C ILE A 5 -11.41 8.14 28.19
N LYS A 6 -11.74 8.32 29.47
CA LYS A 6 -11.17 7.51 30.57
C LYS A 6 -11.48 6.03 30.37
N ILE A 7 -12.73 5.72 30.00
CA ILE A 7 -13.16 4.34 29.74
C ILE A 7 -12.39 3.73 28.56
N ILE A 8 -12.29 4.47 27.43
CA ILE A 8 -11.54 3.99 26.25
C ILE A 8 -10.08 3.73 26.64
N ARG A 9 -9.43 4.67 27.32
CA ARG A 9 -8.04 4.50 27.74
C ARG A 9 -7.86 3.34 28.69
N ALA A 10 -8.73 3.19 29.69
CA ALA A 10 -8.67 2.07 30.63
C ALA A 10 -8.79 0.72 29.94
N LYS A 11 -9.68 0.61 28.94
CA LYS A 11 -9.88 -0.62 28.17
C LYS A 11 -8.64 -0.93 27.30
N LEU A 12 -8.17 0.05 26.51
CA LEU A 12 -7.01 -0.15 25.64
C LEU A 12 -5.71 -0.43 26.41
N SER A 13 -5.54 0.15 27.62
CA SER A 13 -4.39 -0.15 28.48
C SER A 13 -4.38 -1.58 29.06
N GLN A 14 -5.49 -2.30 28.95
CA GLN A 14 -5.59 -3.69 29.42
C GLN A 14 -5.39 -4.70 28.29
N VAL A 15 -5.29 -4.24 27.03
CA VAL A 15 -5.04 -5.14 25.90
C VAL A 15 -3.59 -5.60 25.96
N ALA A 16 -3.42 -6.91 25.96
CA ALA A 16 -2.12 -7.55 26.08
C ALA A 16 -1.94 -8.59 24.97
N ASP A 17 -0.69 -8.84 24.61
CA ASP A 17 -0.29 -9.88 23.69
C ASP A 17 -0.41 -11.28 24.33
N SER A 18 -0.05 -12.33 23.59
CA SER A 18 -0.05 -13.72 24.05
C SER A 18 0.90 -13.98 25.23
N GLN A 19 1.88 -13.09 25.45
CA GLN A 19 2.83 -13.15 26.57
C GLN A 19 2.36 -12.32 27.77
N GLY A 20 1.24 -11.63 27.68
CA GLY A 20 0.69 -10.77 28.72
C GLY A 20 1.34 -9.38 28.79
N LEU A 21 2.10 -8.98 27.73
CA LEU A 21 2.67 -7.65 27.64
C LEU A 21 1.65 -6.68 27.03
N PRO A 22 1.60 -5.41 27.49
CA PRO A 22 0.69 -4.42 26.91
C PRO A 22 0.92 -4.23 25.41
N LEU A 23 -0.14 -4.39 24.61
CA LEU A 23 -0.09 -4.15 23.15
C LEU A 23 0.09 -2.68 22.79
N TYR A 24 -0.32 -1.76 23.68
CA TYR A 24 -0.23 -0.32 23.47
C TYR A 24 0.48 0.35 24.65
N ASP A 25 1.46 1.19 24.36
CA ASP A 25 2.06 2.04 25.38
C ASP A 25 1.10 3.19 25.78
N GLU A 26 1.47 3.94 26.83
CA GLU A 26 0.63 5.04 27.36
C GLU A 26 0.41 6.17 26.33
N ARG A 27 1.37 6.40 25.41
CA ARG A 27 1.28 7.43 24.36
C ARG A 27 0.35 6.95 23.26
N GLU A 28 0.48 5.71 22.85
CA GLU A 28 -0.39 5.05 21.86
C GLU A 28 -1.84 5.01 22.33
N VAL A 29 -2.08 4.61 23.58
CA VAL A 29 -3.44 4.64 24.18
C VAL A 29 -4.06 6.03 24.11
N ARG A 30 -3.28 7.07 24.38
CA ARG A 30 -3.76 8.45 24.28
C ARG A 30 -4.05 8.85 22.83
N ALA A 31 -3.15 8.53 21.93
CA ALA A 31 -3.29 8.84 20.50
C ALA A 31 -4.51 8.11 19.89
N LEU A 32 -4.67 6.82 20.19
CA LEU A 32 -5.82 6.02 19.76
C LEU A 32 -7.16 6.58 20.29
N ALA A 33 -7.21 6.96 21.58
CA ALA A 33 -8.43 7.56 22.13
C ALA A 33 -8.77 8.90 21.47
N ASP A 34 -7.75 9.72 21.14
CA ASP A 34 -7.93 10.98 20.44
C ASP A 34 -8.39 10.74 18.99
N LEU A 35 -7.75 9.80 18.28
CA LEU A 35 -8.13 9.38 16.93
C LEU A 35 -9.59 8.89 16.87
N LEU A 36 -9.99 8.01 17.78
CA LEU A 36 -11.35 7.47 17.80
C LEU A 36 -12.41 8.56 18.00
N LEU A 37 -12.14 9.55 18.85
CA LEU A 37 -13.06 10.67 19.03
C LEU A 37 -13.15 11.57 17.79
N GLU A 38 -12.03 11.77 17.13
CA GLU A 38 -11.99 12.57 15.89
C GLU A 38 -12.71 11.84 14.76
N GLU A 39 -12.41 10.57 14.51
CA GLU A 39 -12.97 9.79 13.41
C GLU A 39 -14.45 9.44 13.60
N VAL A 40 -14.90 9.19 14.83
CA VAL A 40 -16.26 8.74 15.11
C VAL A 40 -17.21 9.90 15.42
N CYS A 41 -16.70 10.92 16.13
CA CYS A 41 -17.51 12.01 16.66
C CYS A 41 -17.17 13.38 16.05
N GLY A 42 -16.14 13.49 15.20
CA GLY A 42 -15.64 14.75 14.67
C GLY A 42 -15.06 15.68 15.75
N ILE A 43 -14.60 15.11 16.87
CA ILE A 43 -14.14 15.89 18.03
C ILE A 43 -12.62 15.90 18.08
N THR A 44 -11.99 16.93 17.52
CA THR A 44 -10.56 17.16 17.65
C THR A 44 -10.15 17.48 19.08
N ARG A 45 -8.84 17.38 19.37
CA ARG A 45 -8.29 17.78 20.68
C ARG A 45 -8.61 19.25 21.01
N THR A 46 -8.56 20.12 20.01
CA THR A 46 -8.91 21.54 20.17
C THR A 46 -10.38 21.72 20.51
N ASN A 47 -11.28 21.03 19.80
CA ASN A 47 -12.71 21.12 20.08
C ASN A 47 -13.06 20.66 21.50
N ARG A 48 -12.34 19.69 22.06
CA ARG A 48 -12.55 19.24 23.44
C ARG A 48 -12.19 20.30 24.47
N LEU A 49 -11.19 21.12 24.17
CA LEU A 49 -10.80 22.23 25.06
C LEU A 49 -11.78 23.40 24.97
N LEU A 50 -12.29 23.67 23.77
CA LEU A 50 -13.24 24.77 23.54
C LEU A 50 -14.67 24.45 23.98
N HIS A 51 -15.06 23.16 23.90
CA HIS A 51 -16.43 22.68 24.17
C HIS A 51 -16.42 21.49 25.15
N PRO A 52 -15.95 21.70 26.39
CA PRO A 52 -15.86 20.62 27.38
C PRO A 52 -17.23 20.09 27.80
N GLU A 53 -18.29 20.87 27.59
CA GLU A 53 -19.70 20.52 27.90
C GLU A 53 -20.31 19.57 26.88
N ARG A 54 -19.69 19.33 25.70
CA ARG A 54 -20.27 18.47 24.68
C ARG A 54 -20.54 17.07 25.22
N ILE A 55 -21.78 16.62 25.04
CA ILE A 55 -22.23 15.27 25.40
C ILE A 55 -22.28 14.44 24.11
N LEU A 56 -21.68 13.24 24.14
CA LEU A 56 -21.77 12.30 23.02
C LEU A 56 -23.20 11.77 22.89
N THR A 57 -23.68 11.61 21.67
CA THR A 57 -24.97 10.98 21.40
C THR A 57 -24.96 9.49 21.78
N ALA A 58 -26.11 8.86 21.87
CA ALA A 58 -26.20 7.42 22.11
C ALA A 58 -25.55 6.62 20.97
N GLU A 59 -25.71 7.09 19.72
CA GLU A 59 -25.14 6.48 18.53
C GLU A 59 -23.60 6.59 18.52
N GLU A 60 -23.03 7.78 18.81
CA GLU A 60 -21.58 7.97 18.92
C GLU A 60 -20.99 7.06 19.98
N ARG A 61 -21.65 6.95 21.15
CA ARG A 61 -21.19 6.03 22.23
C ARG A 61 -21.25 4.58 21.80
N ALA A 62 -22.33 4.15 21.15
CA ALA A 62 -22.49 2.78 20.69
C ALA A 62 -21.41 2.41 19.66
N ARG A 63 -21.14 3.32 18.69
CA ARG A 63 -20.11 3.14 17.68
C ARG A 63 -18.73 3.09 18.29
N LEU A 64 -18.37 4.00 19.17
CA LEU A 64 -17.09 3.96 19.90
C LEU A 64 -16.93 2.64 20.69
N SER A 65 -17.98 2.22 21.41
CA SER A 65 -17.95 0.98 22.17
C SER A 65 -17.71 -0.25 21.28
N SER A 66 -18.36 -0.31 20.11
CA SER A 66 -18.19 -1.40 19.16
C SER A 66 -16.76 -1.45 18.60
N ILE A 67 -16.18 -0.29 18.24
CA ILE A 67 -14.81 -0.21 17.72
C ILE A 67 -13.81 -0.61 18.80
N VAL A 68 -13.96 -0.06 20.01
CA VAL A 68 -13.07 -0.40 21.14
C VAL A 68 -13.15 -1.89 21.48
N ALA A 69 -14.35 -2.50 21.45
CA ALA A 69 -14.49 -3.93 21.70
C ALA A 69 -13.74 -4.82 20.67
N ARG A 70 -13.65 -4.38 19.42
CA ARG A 70 -12.81 -5.04 18.40
C ARG A 70 -11.32 -4.87 18.70
N MET A 71 -10.92 -3.66 19.10
CA MET A 71 -9.53 -3.37 19.47
C MET A 71 -9.10 -4.12 20.74
N GLU A 72 -10.03 -4.37 21.68
CA GLU A 72 -9.80 -5.25 22.84
C GLU A 72 -9.50 -6.72 22.45
N GLN A 73 -9.86 -7.11 21.21
CA GLN A 73 -9.56 -8.40 20.58
C GLN A 73 -8.31 -8.36 19.69
N GLY A 74 -7.48 -7.32 19.80
CA GLY A 74 -6.27 -7.17 18.99
C GLY A 74 -6.49 -6.58 17.59
N VAL A 75 -7.74 -6.30 17.16
CA VAL A 75 -7.99 -5.77 15.80
C VAL A 75 -7.34 -4.39 15.63
N PRO A 76 -6.52 -4.16 14.58
CA PRO A 76 -5.93 -2.85 14.30
C PRO A 76 -7.00 -1.75 14.21
N VAL A 77 -6.69 -0.56 14.69
CA VAL A 77 -7.66 0.55 14.74
C VAL A 77 -8.24 0.88 13.36
N GLN A 78 -7.46 0.82 12.30
CA GLN A 78 -7.92 1.08 10.93
C GLN A 78 -8.93 0.02 10.49
N GLN A 79 -8.67 -1.25 10.76
CA GLN A 79 -9.63 -2.32 10.47
C GLN A 79 -10.85 -2.23 11.40
N ALA A 80 -10.67 -1.83 12.67
CA ALA A 80 -11.79 -1.59 13.58
C ALA A 80 -12.68 -0.43 13.14
N LEU A 81 -12.11 0.61 12.55
CA LEU A 81 -12.83 1.71 11.88
C LEU A 81 -13.43 1.28 10.54
N GLY A 82 -12.83 0.30 9.85
CA GLY A 82 -13.17 -0.15 8.51
C GLY A 82 -12.51 0.65 7.40
N TYR A 83 -11.61 1.57 7.73
CA TYR A 83 -10.86 2.36 6.74
C TYR A 83 -9.54 2.89 7.29
N ALA A 84 -8.65 3.24 6.37
CA ALA A 84 -7.40 3.96 6.62
C ALA A 84 -7.33 5.23 5.78
N TRP A 85 -6.65 6.26 6.30
CA TRP A 85 -6.28 7.43 5.53
C TRP A 85 -4.98 7.18 4.78
N PHE A 86 -4.96 7.48 3.49
CA PHE A 86 -3.76 7.40 2.68
C PHE A 86 -3.81 8.47 1.58
N TYR A 87 -2.74 9.21 1.42
CA TYR A 87 -2.58 10.25 0.39
C TYR A 87 -3.78 11.24 0.30
N GLY A 88 -4.32 11.63 1.47
CA GLY A 88 -5.47 12.54 1.58
C GLY A 88 -6.82 11.91 1.26
N MET A 89 -6.90 10.60 1.06
CA MET A 89 -8.11 9.83 0.74
C MET A 89 -8.40 8.77 1.78
N ARG A 90 -9.69 8.40 1.92
CA ARG A 90 -10.11 7.27 2.76
C ARG A 90 -10.19 6.01 1.92
N PHE A 91 -9.53 4.95 2.38
CA PHE A 91 -9.53 3.63 1.78
C PHE A 91 -10.22 2.63 2.70
N GLU A 92 -11.20 1.91 2.20
CA GLU A 92 -11.75 0.74 2.89
C GLU A 92 -10.63 -0.28 3.09
N VAL A 93 -10.54 -0.83 4.29
CA VAL A 93 -9.61 -1.90 4.66
C VAL A 93 -10.33 -3.03 5.40
N SER A 94 -9.83 -4.25 5.24
CA SER A 94 -10.27 -5.45 5.93
C SER A 94 -9.08 -6.39 6.17
N PRO A 95 -9.26 -7.53 6.84
CA PRO A 95 -8.19 -8.54 6.96
C PRO A 95 -7.67 -9.11 5.63
N ASP A 96 -8.34 -8.82 4.50
CA ASP A 96 -7.92 -9.30 3.18
C ASP A 96 -6.84 -8.42 2.52
N VAL A 97 -6.48 -7.29 3.10
CA VAL A 97 -5.50 -6.34 2.53
C VAL A 97 -4.56 -5.80 3.61
N LEU A 98 -3.34 -5.51 3.19
CA LEU A 98 -2.40 -4.72 3.99
C LEU A 98 -3.01 -3.34 4.26
N VAL A 99 -2.98 -2.89 5.52
CA VAL A 99 -3.35 -1.51 5.85
C VAL A 99 -2.33 -0.55 5.22
N PRO A 100 -2.75 0.43 4.42
CA PRO A 100 -1.84 1.40 3.80
C PRO A 100 -0.91 2.05 4.82
N ARG A 101 0.41 2.04 4.53
CA ARG A 101 1.45 2.59 5.41
C ARG A 101 1.83 4.01 4.99
N PRO A 102 2.22 4.88 5.94
CA PRO A 102 2.68 6.24 5.61
C PRO A 102 3.89 6.25 4.66
N GLU A 103 4.80 5.31 4.79
CA GLU A 103 6.01 5.19 3.97
C GLU A 103 5.66 4.92 2.49
N THR A 104 4.60 4.17 2.24
CA THR A 104 4.09 3.93 0.89
C THR A 104 3.61 5.23 0.21
N ALA A 105 3.14 6.21 0.98
CA ALA A 105 2.78 7.52 0.43
C ALA A 105 4.01 8.29 -0.07
N GLU A 106 5.18 8.10 0.53
CA GLU A 106 6.45 8.69 0.05
C GLU A 106 6.86 8.10 -1.31
N LEU A 107 6.58 6.81 -1.56
CA LEU A 107 6.79 6.18 -2.86
C LEU A 107 5.90 6.83 -3.92
N VAL A 108 4.62 7.06 -3.61
CA VAL A 108 3.70 7.77 -4.51
C VAL A 108 4.20 9.18 -4.79
N ASP A 109 4.61 9.92 -3.78
CA ASP A 109 5.17 11.28 -3.94
C ASP A 109 6.41 11.30 -4.81
N TRP A 110 7.27 10.32 -4.69
CA TRP A 110 8.45 10.19 -5.53
C TRP A 110 8.08 10.03 -7.00
N ILE A 111 7.16 9.12 -7.30
CA ILE A 111 6.67 8.87 -8.66
C ILE A 111 6.02 10.15 -9.23
N VAL A 112 5.15 10.80 -8.45
CA VAL A 112 4.47 12.03 -8.88
C VAL A 112 5.46 13.15 -9.16
N THR A 113 6.47 13.31 -8.31
CA THR A 113 7.53 14.31 -8.47
C THR A 113 8.35 14.05 -9.73
N ASP A 114 8.77 12.82 -9.94
CA ASP A 114 9.57 12.42 -11.11
C ASP A 114 8.79 12.63 -12.42
N LEU A 115 7.51 12.27 -12.44
CA LEU A 115 6.67 12.43 -13.64
C LEU A 115 6.41 13.90 -13.98
N ARG A 116 6.15 14.74 -12.97
CA ARG A 116 5.92 16.17 -13.15
C ARG A 116 7.19 16.93 -13.54
N SER A 117 8.36 16.42 -13.14
CA SER A 117 9.66 17.03 -13.45
C SER A 117 10.19 16.66 -14.83
N ARG A 118 9.56 15.70 -15.53
CA ARG A 118 9.99 15.35 -16.90
C ARG A 118 9.74 16.54 -17.82
N PRO A 119 10.76 16.99 -18.57
CA PRO A 119 10.55 18.01 -19.57
C PRO A 119 9.51 17.47 -20.56
N THR A 120 8.44 18.21 -20.77
CA THR A 120 7.54 17.97 -21.89
C THR A 120 8.35 18.20 -23.17
N SER A 121 8.88 17.12 -23.72
CA SER A 121 9.63 17.17 -24.99
C SER A 121 8.66 17.36 -26.15
N SER A 122 8.08 18.54 -26.21
CA SER A 122 7.30 19.01 -27.36
C SER A 122 7.97 20.24 -28.02
N SER A 123 9.19 20.03 -28.56
CA SER A 123 9.68 20.92 -29.63
C SER A 123 9.02 20.62 -30.99
N ASP A 124 8.25 19.54 -31.09
CA ASP A 124 7.43 19.23 -32.26
C ASP A 124 6.00 19.74 -32.05
N VAL A 125 5.79 20.99 -32.48
CA VAL A 125 4.47 21.67 -32.55
C VAL A 125 3.47 20.94 -33.48
N SER A 126 3.88 19.85 -34.14
CA SER A 126 3.07 19.14 -35.13
C SER A 126 2.33 17.89 -34.60
N SER A 127 2.45 17.54 -33.33
CA SER A 127 1.69 16.39 -32.76
C SER A 127 1.08 16.76 -31.42
N PRO A 128 -0.21 17.17 -31.36
CA PRO A 128 -0.85 17.68 -30.17
C PRO A 128 -1.30 16.60 -29.17
N VAL A 129 -0.95 15.32 -29.34
CA VAL A 129 -1.39 14.25 -28.47
C VAL A 129 -0.18 13.53 -27.88
N SER A 130 0.31 13.99 -26.74
CA SER A 130 1.17 13.14 -25.91
C SER A 130 0.38 11.88 -25.54
N LYS A 131 0.94 10.69 -25.83
CA LYS A 131 0.29 9.43 -25.45
C LYS A 131 0.09 9.41 -23.94
N PRO A 132 -1.09 8.97 -23.45
CA PRO A 132 -1.34 8.87 -22.03
C PRO A 132 -0.31 7.95 -21.36
N LEU A 133 0.11 8.32 -20.16
CA LEU A 133 0.98 7.47 -19.34
C LEU A 133 0.30 6.14 -19.08
N THR A 134 1.08 5.06 -19.08
CA THR A 134 0.61 3.73 -18.76
C THR A 134 1.37 3.23 -17.53
N ILE A 135 0.65 3.04 -16.44
CA ILE A 135 1.19 2.68 -15.10
C ILE A 135 0.65 1.31 -14.71
N CYS A 136 1.48 0.48 -14.10
CA CYS A 136 1.04 -0.78 -13.48
C CYS A 136 1.45 -0.81 -12.01
N ASP A 137 0.47 -1.06 -11.13
CA ASP A 137 0.65 -1.31 -9.70
C ASP A 137 0.53 -2.81 -9.45
N ILE A 138 1.59 -3.44 -8.96
CA ILE A 138 1.68 -4.90 -8.75
C ILE A 138 1.58 -5.21 -7.26
N GLY A 139 0.65 -6.11 -6.89
CA GLY A 139 0.29 -6.34 -5.49
C GLY A 139 -0.50 -5.16 -4.94
N THR A 140 -1.55 -4.75 -5.66
CA THR A 140 -2.24 -3.48 -5.41
C THR A 140 -2.95 -3.42 -4.04
N GLY A 141 -3.28 -4.58 -3.44
CA GLY A 141 -3.95 -4.66 -2.14
C GLY A 141 -5.25 -3.85 -2.08
N SER A 142 -5.30 -2.85 -1.23
CA SER A 142 -6.43 -1.91 -1.12
C SER A 142 -6.60 -0.97 -2.33
N GLY A 143 -5.65 -0.96 -3.27
CA GLY A 143 -5.60 -0.04 -4.40
C GLY A 143 -4.96 1.31 -4.07
N CYS A 144 -4.36 1.48 -2.90
CA CYS A 144 -3.93 2.80 -2.42
C CYS A 144 -2.90 3.47 -3.33
N ILE A 145 -1.93 2.74 -3.88
CA ILE A 145 -0.95 3.28 -4.83
C ILE A 145 -1.62 3.58 -6.17
N ALA A 146 -2.30 2.58 -6.76
CA ALA A 146 -2.94 2.69 -8.07
C ALA A 146 -3.94 3.86 -8.14
N ILE A 147 -4.83 3.97 -7.15
CA ILE A 147 -5.87 5.00 -7.07
C ILE A 147 -5.24 6.37 -6.87
N SER A 148 -4.20 6.50 -6.02
CA SER A 148 -3.49 7.76 -5.81
C SER A 148 -2.83 8.26 -7.09
N LEU A 149 -2.17 7.37 -7.84
CA LEU A 149 -1.55 7.70 -9.11
C LEU A 149 -2.60 8.04 -10.19
N ALA A 150 -3.69 7.28 -10.27
CA ALA A 150 -4.78 7.55 -11.19
C ALA A 150 -5.43 8.93 -10.97
N ARG A 151 -5.56 9.36 -9.70
CA ARG A 151 -6.05 10.71 -9.36
C ARG A 151 -5.04 11.81 -9.66
N CYS A 152 -3.74 11.54 -9.49
CA CYS A 152 -2.70 12.53 -9.80
C CYS A 152 -2.51 12.75 -11.31
N PHE A 153 -2.92 11.76 -12.12
CA PHE A 153 -2.73 11.72 -13.57
C PHE A 153 -4.02 11.24 -14.25
N GLU A 154 -5.01 12.13 -14.37
CA GLU A 154 -6.34 11.80 -14.89
C GLU A 154 -6.34 11.22 -16.31
N ASP A 155 -5.38 11.65 -17.16
CA ASP A 155 -5.19 11.12 -18.52
C ASP A 155 -4.41 9.79 -18.55
N ALA A 156 -3.85 9.33 -17.43
CA ALA A 156 -3.09 8.09 -17.38
C ALA A 156 -4.03 6.88 -17.51
N ARG A 157 -3.47 5.77 -18.01
CA ARG A 157 -4.10 4.46 -17.96
C ARG A 157 -3.40 3.64 -16.88
N VAL A 158 -4.11 3.33 -15.80
CA VAL A 158 -3.54 2.59 -14.68
C VAL A 158 -4.07 1.16 -14.68
N LEU A 159 -3.17 0.20 -14.52
CA LEU A 159 -3.48 -1.22 -14.30
C LEU A 159 -3.10 -1.56 -12.86
N ALA A 160 -4.04 -2.12 -12.11
CA ALA A 160 -3.83 -2.64 -10.78
C ALA A 160 -3.96 -4.17 -10.81
N ILE A 161 -2.91 -4.88 -10.42
CA ILE A 161 -2.93 -6.34 -10.37
C ILE A 161 -2.69 -6.86 -8.97
N ASP A 162 -3.33 -7.97 -8.66
CA ASP A 162 -3.16 -8.69 -7.40
C ASP A 162 -3.48 -10.17 -7.61
N VAL A 163 -2.89 -11.04 -6.82
CA VAL A 163 -3.22 -12.47 -6.80
C VAL A 163 -4.55 -12.72 -6.09
N SER A 164 -4.88 -11.87 -5.10
CA SER A 164 -6.09 -11.97 -4.27
C SER A 164 -7.30 -11.32 -4.94
N SER A 165 -8.30 -12.13 -5.28
CA SER A 165 -9.59 -11.60 -5.74
C SER A 165 -10.33 -10.79 -4.66
N ALA A 166 -10.13 -11.10 -3.38
CA ALA A 166 -10.69 -10.36 -2.24
C ALA A 166 -10.08 -8.96 -2.18
N ALA A 167 -8.75 -8.83 -2.29
CA ALA A 167 -8.06 -7.55 -2.36
C ALA A 167 -8.55 -6.71 -3.55
N LEU A 168 -8.65 -7.29 -4.74
CA LEU A 168 -9.16 -6.60 -5.92
C LEU A 168 -10.61 -6.11 -5.75
N ASN A 169 -11.45 -6.83 -5.01
CA ASN A 169 -12.80 -6.38 -4.72
C ASN A 169 -12.81 -5.14 -3.82
N ILE A 170 -11.90 -5.08 -2.82
CA ILE A 170 -11.71 -3.89 -1.96
C ILE A 170 -11.18 -2.73 -2.81
N ALA A 171 -10.16 -2.97 -3.64
CA ALA A 171 -9.59 -1.94 -4.51
C ALA A 171 -10.62 -1.35 -5.49
N ARG A 172 -11.51 -2.17 -6.06
CA ARG A 172 -12.62 -1.69 -6.92
C ARG A 172 -13.61 -0.81 -6.14
N ARG A 173 -13.98 -1.19 -4.90
CA ARG A 173 -14.85 -0.35 -4.07
C ARG A 173 -14.18 0.98 -3.72
N ASN A 174 -12.89 0.95 -3.40
CA ASN A 174 -12.10 2.14 -3.14
C ASN A 174 -12.03 3.06 -4.36
N ALA A 175 -11.79 2.53 -5.56
CA ALA A 175 -11.79 3.30 -6.80
C ALA A 175 -13.15 3.97 -7.06
N CYS A 176 -14.23 3.22 -6.87
CA CYS A 176 -15.59 3.75 -6.98
C CYS A 176 -15.86 4.88 -5.98
N GLN A 177 -15.49 4.71 -4.70
CA GLN A 177 -15.65 5.74 -3.66
C GLN A 177 -14.84 7.01 -3.95
N GLN A 178 -13.71 6.88 -4.62
CA GLN A 178 -12.85 8.00 -5.01
C GLN A 178 -13.19 8.59 -6.39
N ASN A 179 -14.21 8.06 -7.09
CA ASN A 179 -14.59 8.45 -8.45
C ASN A 179 -13.43 8.36 -9.45
N VAL A 180 -12.69 7.25 -9.42
CA VAL A 180 -11.57 6.96 -10.32
C VAL A 180 -12.03 5.94 -11.34
N ASP A 181 -11.97 6.30 -12.64
CA ASP A 181 -12.44 5.50 -13.78
C ASP A 181 -11.35 5.14 -14.80
N ASN A 182 -10.17 5.76 -14.70
CA ASN A 182 -9.00 5.49 -15.55
C ASN A 182 -8.14 4.31 -15.04
N LEU A 183 -8.75 3.40 -14.25
CA LEU A 183 -8.11 2.29 -13.57
C LEU A 183 -8.72 0.95 -14.02
N HIS A 184 -7.86 0.01 -14.41
CA HIS A 184 -8.22 -1.35 -14.77
C HIS A 184 -7.68 -2.34 -13.72
N PHE A 185 -8.47 -3.38 -13.39
CA PHE A 185 -8.10 -4.39 -12.39
C PHE A 185 -7.99 -5.78 -13.04
N ALA A 186 -6.90 -6.48 -12.78
CA ALA A 186 -6.70 -7.85 -13.25
C ALA A 186 -6.18 -8.76 -12.13
N GLN A 187 -6.72 -9.96 -12.05
CA GLN A 187 -6.20 -10.97 -11.13
C GLN A 187 -5.03 -11.67 -11.81
N ILE A 188 -3.83 -11.47 -11.31
CA ILE A 188 -2.58 -12.03 -11.85
C ILE A 188 -1.68 -12.42 -10.70
N ASP A 189 -1.25 -13.69 -10.70
CA ASP A 189 -0.12 -14.13 -9.90
C ASP A 189 1.17 -13.81 -10.67
N VAL A 190 1.96 -12.86 -10.15
CA VAL A 190 3.19 -12.40 -10.81
C VAL A 190 4.26 -13.49 -10.85
N LEU A 191 4.32 -14.36 -9.84
CA LEU A 191 5.29 -15.45 -9.79
C LEU A 191 4.97 -16.48 -10.87
N GLU A 192 3.73 -16.98 -10.91
CA GLU A 192 3.28 -17.91 -11.93
C GLU A 192 3.36 -17.30 -13.34
N TYR A 193 3.04 -16.02 -13.48
CA TYR A 193 3.14 -15.33 -14.77
C TYR A 193 4.57 -15.35 -15.32
N VAL A 194 5.56 -15.05 -14.48
CA VAL A 194 6.96 -14.99 -14.88
C VAL A 194 7.53 -16.36 -15.16
N ASP A 195 7.18 -17.36 -14.37
CA ASP A 195 7.61 -18.76 -14.60
C ASP A 195 7.10 -19.28 -15.96
N ASN A 196 5.88 -18.89 -16.36
CA ASN A 196 5.32 -19.24 -17.67
C ASN A 196 6.02 -18.52 -18.83
N LEU A 197 6.61 -17.31 -18.60
CA LEU A 197 7.44 -16.65 -19.63
C LEU A 197 8.71 -17.43 -19.94
N ASP A 198 9.33 -18.03 -18.91
CA ASP A 198 10.60 -18.77 -19.05
C ASP A 198 10.40 -20.15 -19.67
N SER A 199 9.23 -20.78 -19.47
CA SER A 199 9.00 -22.17 -19.86
C SER A 199 8.65 -22.40 -21.34
N ASN A 200 8.48 -21.35 -22.15
CA ASN A 200 8.04 -21.45 -23.58
C ASN A 200 6.80 -22.35 -23.80
N ILE A 201 6.08 -22.70 -22.74
CA ILE A 201 4.86 -23.49 -22.81
C ILE A 201 3.74 -22.52 -23.24
N GLY A 202 3.35 -22.58 -24.51
CA GLY A 202 2.34 -21.72 -25.12
C GLY A 202 0.93 -21.82 -24.54
N ASN A 203 0.79 -22.24 -23.30
CA ASN A 203 -0.46 -22.34 -22.54
C ASN A 203 -0.35 -21.52 -21.25
N THR A 204 -0.20 -20.20 -21.35
CA THR A 204 -0.56 -19.35 -20.20
C THR A 204 -2.05 -19.60 -19.92
N PRO A 205 -2.44 -19.99 -18.70
CA PRO A 205 -3.85 -20.12 -18.37
C PRO A 205 -4.57 -18.82 -18.76
N GLN A 206 -5.72 -18.91 -19.42
CA GLN A 206 -6.45 -17.72 -19.91
C GLN A 206 -6.71 -16.69 -18.79
N ASN A 207 -6.67 -17.14 -17.53
CA ASN A 207 -6.93 -16.33 -16.35
C ASN A 207 -5.68 -15.62 -15.79
N ASN A 208 -4.44 -15.96 -16.24
CA ASN A 208 -3.20 -15.33 -15.77
C ASN A 208 -2.46 -14.66 -16.95
N SER A 209 -3.18 -13.92 -17.79
CA SER A 209 -2.62 -13.21 -18.93
C SER A 209 -2.61 -11.70 -18.72
N PHE A 210 -1.55 -11.05 -19.16
CA PHE A 210 -1.43 -9.58 -19.04
C PHE A 210 -2.44 -8.90 -19.99
N PRO A 211 -3.26 -7.93 -19.50
CA PRO A 211 -4.35 -7.36 -20.29
C PRO A 211 -3.87 -6.66 -21.55
N GLN A 212 -4.68 -6.77 -22.63
CA GLN A 212 -4.39 -6.05 -23.86
C GLN A 212 -4.35 -4.54 -23.63
N GLY A 213 -3.37 -3.88 -24.26
CA GLY A 213 -3.17 -2.44 -24.13
C GLY A 213 -2.24 -2.01 -22.99
N TYR A 214 -1.73 -2.97 -22.21
CA TYR A 214 -0.75 -2.73 -21.14
C TYR A 214 0.61 -3.41 -21.41
N GLN A 215 0.90 -3.78 -22.67
CA GLN A 215 2.16 -4.40 -23.06
C GLN A 215 3.36 -3.43 -23.10
N HIS A 216 3.11 -2.14 -23.00
CA HIS A 216 4.12 -1.09 -23.08
C HIS A 216 3.89 -0.06 -21.97
N LEU A 217 4.44 -0.35 -20.79
CA LEU A 217 4.27 0.45 -19.58
C LEU A 217 5.34 1.55 -19.49
N ASP A 218 4.94 2.71 -19.03
CA ASP A 218 5.87 3.78 -18.66
C ASP A 218 6.42 3.59 -17.25
N ILE A 219 5.58 3.04 -16.36
CA ILE A 219 5.92 2.79 -14.95
C ILE A 219 5.35 1.45 -14.50
N ILE A 220 6.18 0.73 -13.75
CA ILE A 220 5.75 -0.32 -12.85
C ILE A 220 6.07 0.14 -11.44
N VAL A 221 5.12 0.00 -10.53
CA VAL A 221 5.30 0.25 -9.09
C VAL A 221 4.82 -0.96 -8.31
N SER A 222 5.46 -1.25 -7.19
CA SER A 222 5.01 -2.30 -6.27
C SER A 222 5.49 -2.03 -4.85
N ASN A 223 4.61 -2.32 -3.90
CA ASN A 223 4.95 -2.63 -2.52
C ASN A 223 4.70 -4.13 -2.31
N PRO A 224 5.63 -5.00 -2.73
CA PRO A 224 5.44 -6.44 -2.69
C PRO A 224 5.68 -6.98 -1.27
N PRO A 225 5.30 -8.23 -0.96
CA PRO A 225 5.75 -8.90 0.25
C PRO A 225 7.27 -8.91 0.34
N TYR A 226 7.81 -8.56 1.51
CA TYR A 226 9.26 -8.43 1.68
C TYR A 226 9.77 -8.83 3.08
N ILE A 227 8.91 -9.29 3.97
CA ILE A 227 9.28 -9.69 5.33
C ILE A 227 9.69 -11.17 5.31
N CYS A 228 10.89 -11.47 5.77
CA CYS A 228 11.32 -12.87 5.92
C CYS A 228 10.54 -13.55 7.05
N GLN A 229 10.31 -14.86 6.93
CA GLN A 229 9.58 -15.63 7.95
C GLN A 229 10.24 -15.54 9.33
N ASN A 230 11.59 -15.49 9.38
CA ASN A 230 12.34 -15.36 10.62
C ASN A 230 12.18 -13.98 11.30
N GLU A 231 11.76 -12.93 10.57
CA GLU A 231 11.47 -11.61 11.13
C GLU A 231 10.10 -11.57 11.86
N ALA A 232 9.25 -12.58 11.66
CA ALA A 232 7.90 -12.63 12.27
C ALA A 232 7.94 -12.53 13.79
N ALA A 233 8.98 -13.08 14.44
CA ALA A 233 9.13 -13.02 15.90
C ALA A 233 9.34 -11.59 16.45
N GLU A 234 9.77 -10.65 15.62
CA GLU A 234 9.99 -9.24 15.99
C GLU A 234 8.78 -8.36 15.63
N MET A 235 7.79 -8.91 14.95
CA MET A 235 6.59 -8.18 14.54
C MET A 235 5.55 -8.11 15.65
N SER A 236 4.72 -7.08 15.58
CA SER A 236 3.54 -7.00 16.45
C SER A 236 2.54 -8.12 16.13
N GLU A 237 2.03 -8.78 17.16
CA GLU A 237 0.95 -9.78 17.02
C GLU A 237 -0.26 -9.20 16.29
N ILE A 238 -0.57 -7.92 16.48
CA ILE A 238 -1.65 -7.22 15.76
C ILE A 238 -1.51 -7.37 14.24
N VAL A 239 -0.31 -7.23 13.69
CA VAL A 239 -0.06 -7.37 12.26
C VAL A 239 -0.16 -8.83 11.84
N LEU A 240 0.46 -9.73 12.59
CA LEU A 240 0.51 -11.17 12.28
C LEU A 240 -0.87 -11.83 12.26
N GLU A 241 -1.76 -11.41 13.16
CA GLU A 241 -3.09 -12.02 13.29
C GLU A 241 -4.16 -11.40 12.36
N HIS A 242 -3.94 -10.16 11.89
CA HIS A 242 -4.99 -9.39 11.24
C HIS A 242 -4.66 -8.91 9.82
N GLU A 243 -3.45 -9.12 9.34
CA GLU A 243 -3.07 -8.80 7.96
C GLU A 243 -2.73 -10.10 7.19
N PRO A 244 -3.01 -10.20 5.89
CA PRO A 244 -2.88 -11.46 5.17
C PRO A 244 -1.40 -11.84 4.98
N GLU A 245 -1.02 -13.06 5.33
CA GLU A 245 0.36 -13.57 5.21
C GLU A 245 0.93 -13.40 3.79
N VAL A 246 0.07 -13.59 2.78
CA VAL A 246 0.46 -13.41 1.37
C VAL A 246 0.89 -11.99 1.02
N ALA A 247 0.50 -11.00 1.81
CA ALA A 247 0.90 -9.60 1.63
C ALA A 247 2.15 -9.22 2.45
N LEU A 248 2.60 -10.10 3.35
CA LEU A 248 3.69 -9.82 4.29
C LEU A 248 4.96 -10.58 3.95
N PHE A 249 4.86 -11.90 3.73
CA PHE A 249 6.00 -12.79 3.84
C PHE A 249 6.62 -13.23 2.52
N VAL A 250 7.94 -13.38 2.57
CA VAL A 250 8.77 -14.04 1.56
C VAL A 250 9.53 -15.20 2.20
N PRO A 251 9.97 -16.22 1.41
CA PRO A 251 10.85 -17.27 1.90
C PRO A 251 12.17 -16.71 2.44
N ASP A 252 12.67 -17.26 3.56
CA ASP A 252 13.93 -16.82 4.17
C ASP A 252 15.15 -17.05 3.28
N ASP A 253 15.11 -18.06 2.43
CA ASP A 253 16.18 -18.41 1.48
C ASP A 253 16.14 -17.58 0.20
N ASP A 254 15.07 -16.83 -0.04
CA ASP A 254 14.96 -15.93 -1.20
C ASP A 254 14.22 -14.61 -0.89
N PRO A 255 14.80 -13.71 -0.09
CA PRO A 255 14.16 -12.44 0.27
C PRO A 255 13.97 -11.48 -0.91
N LEU A 256 14.60 -11.74 -2.06
CA LEU A 256 14.49 -10.91 -3.27
C LEU A 256 13.53 -11.50 -4.32
N LEU A 257 12.77 -12.53 -4.00
CA LEU A 257 11.89 -13.27 -4.91
C LEU A 257 10.97 -12.34 -5.71
N PHE A 258 10.18 -11.51 -5.04
CA PHE A 258 9.22 -10.62 -5.71
C PHE A 258 9.93 -9.51 -6.50
N TYR A 259 11.00 -8.92 -5.98
CA TYR A 259 11.76 -7.90 -6.72
C TYR A 259 12.32 -8.45 -8.04
N ARG A 260 12.85 -9.68 -8.00
CA ARG A 260 13.36 -10.36 -9.19
C ARG A 260 12.25 -10.67 -10.19
N SER A 261 11.13 -11.21 -9.72
CA SER A 261 10.02 -11.59 -10.58
C SER A 261 9.36 -10.36 -11.21
N ILE A 262 9.14 -9.30 -10.44
CA ILE A 262 8.57 -8.05 -10.96
C ILE A 262 9.56 -7.37 -11.93
N ALA A 263 10.86 -7.41 -11.66
CA ALA A 263 11.86 -6.89 -12.59
C ALA A 263 11.88 -7.68 -13.92
N ARG A 264 11.72 -9.01 -13.90
CA ARG A 264 11.55 -9.84 -15.12
C ARG A 264 10.29 -9.46 -15.90
N LEU A 265 9.16 -9.28 -15.20
CA LEU A 265 7.93 -8.77 -15.80
C LEU A 265 8.18 -7.39 -16.44
N GLY A 266 8.94 -6.53 -15.75
CA GLY A 266 9.35 -5.22 -16.26
C GLY A 266 10.16 -5.29 -17.55
N GLN A 267 11.11 -6.21 -17.68
CA GLN A 267 11.86 -6.43 -18.93
C GLN A 267 10.94 -6.79 -20.12
N LYS A 268 9.80 -7.43 -19.85
CA LYS A 268 8.83 -7.79 -20.86
C LYS A 268 7.87 -6.67 -21.23
N HIS A 269 7.48 -5.85 -20.25
CA HIS A 269 6.36 -4.91 -20.39
C HIS A 269 6.73 -3.44 -20.26
N LEU A 270 7.88 -3.08 -19.71
CA LEU A 270 8.32 -1.69 -19.69
C LEU A 270 8.77 -1.24 -21.09
N LYS A 271 8.42 -0.03 -21.43
CA LYS A 271 9.04 0.66 -22.57
C LYS A 271 10.52 0.92 -22.26
N LYS A 272 11.36 1.02 -23.29
CA LYS A 272 12.69 1.64 -23.13
C LYS A 272 12.50 3.06 -22.61
N GLY A 273 13.23 3.40 -21.54
CA GLY A 273 13.05 4.67 -20.83
C GLY A 273 11.92 4.64 -19.77
N GLY A 274 11.26 3.50 -19.58
CA GLY A 274 10.31 3.27 -18.51
C GLY A 274 10.99 3.02 -17.17
N PHE A 275 10.26 3.20 -16.07
CA PHE A 275 10.80 3.08 -14.72
C PHE A 275 10.11 2.00 -13.91
N LEU A 276 10.89 1.38 -13.06
CA LEU A 276 10.47 0.46 -12.02
C LEU A 276 10.66 1.13 -10.66
N TYR A 277 9.64 1.08 -9.81
CA TYR A 277 9.66 1.60 -8.44
C TYR A 277 9.24 0.52 -7.47
N PHE A 278 9.98 0.40 -6.37
CA PHE A 278 9.69 -0.52 -5.28
C PHE A 278 9.67 0.17 -3.93
N GLU A 279 8.74 -0.23 -3.06
CA GLU A 279 8.97 -0.22 -1.63
C GLU A 279 9.74 -1.47 -1.26
N ILE A 280 10.67 -1.38 -0.30
CA ILE A 280 11.60 -2.47 0.03
C ILE A 280 11.73 -2.68 1.54
N ASN A 281 12.15 -3.89 1.93
CA ASN A 281 12.71 -4.13 3.25
C ASN A 281 14.04 -3.38 3.40
N ALA A 282 14.17 -2.63 4.49
CA ALA A 282 15.37 -1.82 4.75
C ALA A 282 16.68 -2.64 4.81
N ALA A 283 16.58 -3.92 5.20
CA ALA A 283 17.74 -4.83 5.26
C ALA A 283 18.28 -5.21 3.87
N PHE A 284 17.45 -5.10 2.81
CA PHE A 284 17.81 -5.57 1.47
C PHE A 284 17.94 -4.46 0.43
N GLY A 285 18.14 -3.21 0.85
CA GLY A 285 18.24 -2.05 -0.06
C GLY A 285 19.37 -2.20 -1.08
N GLU A 286 20.60 -2.42 -0.63
CA GLU A 286 21.76 -2.63 -1.51
C GLU A 286 21.63 -3.89 -2.37
N ALA A 287 21.14 -4.99 -1.79
CA ALA A 287 20.96 -6.24 -2.52
C ALA A 287 19.93 -6.10 -3.65
N THR A 288 18.84 -5.34 -3.42
CA THR A 288 17.85 -5.02 -4.46
C THR A 288 18.47 -4.17 -5.56
N CYS A 289 19.27 -3.16 -5.22
CA CYS A 289 19.97 -2.33 -6.21
C CYS A 289 20.95 -3.15 -7.06
N GLN A 290 21.72 -4.05 -6.45
CA GLN A 290 22.64 -4.93 -7.15
C GLN A 290 21.89 -5.90 -8.09
N LEU A 291 20.79 -6.50 -7.61
CA LEU A 291 19.93 -7.36 -8.42
C LEU A 291 19.44 -6.64 -9.67
N LEU A 292 18.87 -5.44 -9.53
CA LEU A 292 18.36 -4.67 -10.67
C LEU A 292 19.48 -4.29 -11.66
N GLY A 293 20.65 -3.90 -11.15
CA GLY A 293 21.82 -3.63 -11.99
C GLY A 293 22.28 -4.85 -12.79
N GLN A 294 22.32 -6.04 -12.17
CA GLN A 294 22.65 -7.31 -12.82
C GLN A 294 21.61 -7.70 -13.88
N MET A 295 20.35 -7.38 -13.65
CA MET A 295 19.24 -7.59 -14.60
C MET A 295 19.24 -6.57 -15.76
N GLY A 296 20.19 -5.64 -15.81
CA GLY A 296 20.34 -4.69 -16.92
C GLY A 296 19.59 -3.36 -16.74
N TYR A 297 18.95 -3.15 -15.59
CA TYR A 297 18.39 -1.84 -15.25
C TYR A 297 19.52 -0.83 -15.00
N ARG A 298 19.26 0.44 -15.28
CA ARG A 298 20.22 1.54 -15.16
C ARG A 298 19.70 2.59 -14.16
N ASN A 299 20.60 3.50 -13.76
CA ASN A 299 20.27 4.61 -12.87
C ASN A 299 19.48 4.12 -11.64
N VAL A 300 19.94 3.03 -11.04
CA VAL A 300 19.32 2.46 -9.83
C VAL A 300 19.57 3.43 -8.68
N GLU A 301 18.49 3.93 -8.09
CA GLU A 301 18.51 4.90 -6.99
C GLU A 301 17.83 4.29 -5.78
N LEU A 302 18.53 4.28 -4.63
CA LEU A 302 18.01 3.90 -3.33
C LEU A 302 17.66 5.15 -2.54
N ARG A 303 16.43 5.22 -2.02
CA ARG A 303 15.94 6.36 -1.22
C ARG A 303 15.52 5.91 0.16
N ARG A 304 15.81 6.76 1.14
CA ARG A 304 15.38 6.60 2.52
C ARG A 304 14.03 7.26 2.76
N ASP A 305 13.26 6.68 3.69
CA ASP A 305 12.05 7.27 4.22
C ASP A 305 12.38 8.43 5.21
N ILE A 306 11.34 9.14 5.66
CA ILE A 306 11.46 10.23 6.63
C ILE A 306 12.10 9.80 7.95
N ALA A 307 12.03 8.50 8.30
CA ALA A 307 12.69 7.93 9.47
C ALA A 307 14.17 7.60 9.24
N GLY A 308 14.68 7.81 8.01
CA GLY A 308 16.07 7.59 7.62
C GLY A 308 16.43 6.14 7.30
N ARG A 309 15.44 5.25 7.11
CA ARG A 309 15.63 3.85 6.73
C ARG A 309 15.57 3.71 5.22
N ASP A 310 16.40 2.85 4.64
CA ASP A 310 16.29 2.50 3.24
C ASP A 310 14.90 1.91 2.96
N ARG A 311 14.14 2.55 2.06
CA ARG A 311 12.73 2.23 1.91
C ARG A 311 12.25 2.10 0.48
N MET A 312 12.88 2.76 -0.46
CA MET A 312 12.39 2.80 -1.83
C MET A 312 13.54 2.64 -2.82
N VAL A 313 13.28 1.94 -3.91
CA VAL A 313 14.23 1.80 -5.03
C VAL A 313 13.54 2.18 -6.32
N LYS A 314 14.25 2.96 -7.16
CA LYS A 314 13.86 3.26 -8.54
C LYS A 314 14.93 2.75 -9.50
N ALA A 315 14.51 2.25 -10.66
CA ALA A 315 15.44 1.81 -11.70
C ALA A 315 14.87 2.12 -13.10
N LEU A 316 15.76 2.47 -14.01
CA LEU A 316 15.43 2.76 -15.41
C LEU A 316 15.62 1.51 -16.27
N TYR A 317 14.62 1.15 -17.08
CA TYR A 317 14.73 0.13 -18.12
C TYR A 317 15.24 0.78 -19.42
N SER A 318 16.37 0.28 -19.98
CA SER A 318 17.07 0.89 -21.11
C SER A 318 17.10 0.00 -22.37
#